data_fc9a05a442bb30db88eafe6f7d148c14
#
_entry.id   fc9a05a442bb30db88eafe6f7d148c14
#
_cell.length_a   1.000
_cell.length_b   1.000
_cell.length_c   1.000
_cell.angle_alpha   90.00
_cell.angle_beta   90.00
_cell.angle_gamma   90.00
#
_symmetry.space_group_name_H-M   'P 1'
#
loop_
_entity.id
_entity.type
_entity.pdbx_description
1 polymer ?
#
loop_
_entity_poly.entity_id
_entity_poly.type
_entity_poly.pdbx_seq_one_letter_code
_entity_poly.pdbx_strand_id
1 'polypeptide(L)'
;MANKEITYKEVWDKLSKIDCSDKIEKKMNLSYLSWAWAWGVLMEEYPQASYLYYQGEGDVPYVKFPDGTAEVRCRIAIDNLSREMTLSVMDNRNNAIQNPSSRQVNDTKMRCLVKCLAMYGLGHYIYAGEDVPSSDKEPEKKDKPVSELKNVTEVKNPVKKVDEPVEEPKDDKGEEWADLF
;
A
#
# COMPACT_ATOMS: atom_id res chain seq x y z
N MET A 1 -19.66 -11.46 35.20
CA MET A 1 -19.94 -12.06 33.88
C MET A 1 -18.57 -12.32 33.24
N ALA A 2 -18.26 -13.55 32.88
CA ALA A 2 -17.01 -13.86 32.18
C ALA A 2 -17.06 -13.18 30.81
N ASN A 3 -16.12 -12.27 30.52
CA ASN A 3 -15.94 -11.75 29.16
C ASN A 3 -15.63 -12.95 28.25
N LYS A 4 -16.48 -13.19 27.28
CA LYS A 4 -16.21 -14.20 26.25
C LYS A 4 -14.95 -13.74 25.49
N GLU A 5 -13.90 -14.55 25.53
CA GLU A 5 -12.70 -14.27 24.73
C GLU A 5 -13.04 -14.34 23.25
N ILE A 6 -12.56 -13.37 22.48
CA ILE A 6 -12.70 -13.33 21.03
C ILE A 6 -11.78 -14.38 20.40
N THR A 7 -12.20 -14.94 19.25
CA THR A 7 -11.43 -15.94 18.51
C THR A 7 -10.99 -15.42 17.15
N TYR A 8 -9.90 -15.98 16.61
CA TYR A 8 -9.45 -15.67 15.23
C TYR A 8 -10.54 -15.89 14.19
N LYS A 9 -11.38 -16.92 14.39
CA LYS A 9 -12.48 -17.20 13.48
C LYS A 9 -13.52 -16.08 13.46
N GLU A 10 -13.91 -15.58 14.64
CA GLU A 10 -14.87 -14.48 14.74
C GLU A 10 -14.35 -13.21 14.08
N VAL A 11 -13.06 -12.88 14.26
CA VAL A 11 -12.42 -11.73 13.60
C VAL A 11 -12.38 -11.92 12.09
N TRP A 12 -11.95 -13.10 11.63
CA TRP A 12 -11.88 -13.42 10.21
C TRP A 12 -13.25 -13.37 9.54
N ASP A 13 -14.26 -14.02 10.12
CA ASP A 13 -15.62 -14.07 9.57
C ASP A 13 -16.24 -12.68 9.43
N LYS A 14 -15.81 -11.72 10.23
CA LYS A 14 -16.24 -10.32 10.18
C LYS A 14 -15.48 -9.54 9.14
N LEU A 15 -14.16 -9.48 9.25
CA LEU A 15 -13.31 -8.62 8.42
C LEU A 15 -13.21 -9.11 6.96
N SER A 16 -13.28 -10.43 6.72
CA SER A 16 -13.18 -10.96 5.35
C SER A 16 -14.40 -10.67 4.47
N LYS A 17 -15.53 -10.29 5.09
CA LYS A 17 -16.76 -9.90 4.37
C LYS A 17 -16.82 -8.44 3.95
N ILE A 18 -15.89 -7.64 4.45
CA ILE A 18 -15.86 -6.22 4.13
C ILE A 18 -15.33 -6.06 2.71
N ASP A 19 -16.13 -5.40 1.87
CA ASP A 19 -15.73 -5.10 0.49
C ASP A 19 -14.74 -3.93 0.47
N CYS A 20 -13.56 -4.19 -0.05
CA CYS A 20 -12.49 -3.20 -0.20
C CYS A 20 -12.34 -2.71 -1.65
N SER A 21 -13.19 -3.15 -2.58
CA SER A 21 -12.99 -3.01 -4.04
C SER A 21 -12.85 -1.57 -4.49
N ASP A 22 -13.59 -0.65 -3.90
CA ASP A 22 -13.57 0.79 -4.21
C ASP A 22 -12.44 1.57 -3.51
N LYS A 23 -11.68 0.90 -2.65
CA LYS A 23 -10.54 1.47 -1.89
C LYS A 23 -9.19 0.95 -2.36
N ILE A 24 -9.19 0.15 -3.42
CA ILE A 24 -7.97 -0.40 -4.03
C ILE A 24 -7.42 0.60 -5.03
N GLU A 25 -6.20 1.03 -4.80
CA GLU A 25 -5.41 1.81 -5.75
C GLU A 25 -4.49 0.86 -6.53
N LYS A 26 -4.51 0.97 -7.86
CA LYS A 26 -3.58 0.24 -8.73
C LYS A 26 -2.43 1.15 -9.11
N LYS A 27 -1.20 0.70 -8.84
CA LYS A 27 0.02 1.37 -9.29
C LYS A 27 0.89 0.34 -10.01
N MET A 28 1.05 0.50 -11.31
CA MET A 28 1.62 -0.54 -12.20
C MET A 28 0.80 -1.85 -12.06
N ASN A 29 1.47 -2.97 -11.80
CA ASN A 29 0.84 -4.29 -11.63
C ASN A 29 0.57 -4.66 -10.16
N LEU A 30 0.68 -3.68 -9.24
CA LEU A 30 0.46 -3.90 -7.81
C LEU A 30 -0.83 -3.23 -7.35
N SER A 31 -1.55 -3.94 -6.50
CA SER A 31 -2.75 -3.45 -5.84
C SER A 31 -2.41 -2.95 -4.44
N TYR A 32 -2.88 -1.77 -4.09
CA TYR A 32 -2.66 -1.16 -2.79
C TYR A 32 -3.99 -0.85 -2.13
N LEU A 33 -4.17 -1.30 -0.90
CA LEU A 33 -5.26 -0.84 -0.06
C LEU A 33 -4.78 0.33 0.79
N SER A 34 -5.56 1.41 0.87
CA SER A 34 -5.24 2.55 1.72
C SER A 34 -5.10 2.11 3.18
N TRP A 35 -3.92 2.33 3.77
CA TRP A 35 -3.66 1.97 5.17
C TRP A 35 -4.56 2.72 6.14
N ALA A 36 -4.85 4.00 5.85
CA ALA A 36 -5.68 4.84 6.71
C ALA A 36 -7.12 4.36 6.73
N TRP A 37 -7.66 3.99 5.56
CA TRP A 37 -8.98 3.39 5.46
C TRP A 37 -9.03 2.03 6.17
N ALA A 38 -8.08 1.15 5.88
CA ALA A 38 -8.03 -0.19 6.48
C ALA A 38 -7.92 -0.14 8.02
N TRP A 39 -7.14 0.79 8.54
CA TRP A 39 -7.02 1.02 9.98
C TRP A 39 -8.32 1.59 10.55
N GLY A 40 -8.99 2.53 9.85
CA GLY A 40 -10.29 3.07 10.23
C GLY A 40 -11.34 1.97 10.39
N VAL A 41 -11.44 1.08 9.40
CA VAL A 41 -12.34 -0.09 9.47
C VAL A 41 -12.02 -0.97 10.68
N LEU A 42 -10.73 -1.22 10.96
CA LEU A 42 -10.35 -2.00 12.14
C LEU A 42 -10.80 -1.30 13.42
N MET A 43 -10.65 0.02 13.53
CA MET A 43 -11.06 0.79 14.71
C MET A 43 -12.56 0.84 14.90
N GLU A 44 -13.35 0.83 13.82
CA GLU A 44 -14.83 0.73 13.91
C GLU A 44 -15.26 -0.62 14.48
N GLU A 45 -14.59 -1.70 14.08
CA GLU A 45 -14.94 -3.06 14.46
C GLU A 45 -14.31 -3.53 15.77
N TYR A 46 -13.07 -3.07 16.02
CA TYR A 46 -12.23 -3.45 17.16
C TYR A 46 -11.47 -2.24 17.70
N PRO A 47 -12.13 -1.31 18.42
CA PRO A 47 -11.52 -0.05 18.87
C PRO A 47 -10.38 -0.24 19.88
N GLN A 48 -10.23 -1.44 20.47
CA GLN A 48 -9.12 -1.80 21.35
C GLN A 48 -7.87 -2.27 20.60
N ALA A 49 -7.97 -2.46 19.25
CA ALA A 49 -6.86 -2.96 18.49
C ALA A 49 -5.67 -2.00 18.54
N SER A 50 -4.48 -2.56 18.51
CA SER A 50 -3.23 -1.82 18.53
C SER A 50 -2.25 -2.42 17.54
N TYR A 51 -1.26 -1.63 17.13
CA TYR A 51 -0.14 -2.14 16.33
C TYR A 51 1.18 -1.63 16.87
N LEU A 52 2.24 -2.35 16.54
CA LEU A 52 3.61 -1.92 16.77
C LEU A 52 4.50 -2.33 15.57
N TYR A 53 5.55 -1.56 15.37
CA TYR A 53 6.67 -1.95 14.53
C TYR A 53 7.83 -2.36 15.44
N TYR A 54 8.44 -3.50 15.13
CA TYR A 54 9.63 -3.93 15.85
C TYR A 54 10.79 -3.00 15.52
N GLN A 55 11.54 -2.65 16.53
CA GLN A 55 12.76 -1.85 16.42
C GLN A 55 13.96 -2.76 16.22
N GLY A 56 14.83 -2.37 15.31
CA GLY A 56 16.15 -2.97 15.12
C GLY A 56 17.21 -2.28 15.98
N GLU A 57 18.46 -2.52 15.65
CA GLU A 57 19.60 -1.90 16.30
C GLU A 57 19.53 -0.36 16.14
N GLY A 58 19.75 0.39 17.22
CA GLY A 58 19.67 1.84 17.26
C GLY A 58 18.25 2.40 17.27
N ASP A 59 17.26 1.63 17.72
CA ASP A 59 15.85 2.02 17.85
C ASP A 59 15.19 2.43 16.52
N VAL A 60 15.74 1.97 15.39
CA VAL A 60 15.13 2.22 14.07
C VAL A 60 13.98 1.24 13.82
N PRO A 61 12.89 1.65 13.13
CA PRO A 61 11.70 0.81 12.95
C PRO A 61 11.83 -0.20 11.80
N TYR A 62 12.99 -0.82 11.68
CA TYR A 62 13.29 -1.88 10.70
C TYR A 62 14.50 -2.71 11.16
N VAL A 63 14.64 -3.89 10.59
CA VAL A 63 15.78 -4.78 10.80
C VAL A 63 16.69 -4.73 9.57
N LYS A 64 17.98 -4.45 9.77
CA LYS A 64 18.98 -4.42 8.70
C LYS A 64 19.72 -5.75 8.64
N PHE A 65 19.92 -6.26 7.43
CA PHE A 65 20.70 -7.47 7.16
C PHE A 65 22.15 -7.14 6.80
N PRO A 66 23.07 -8.11 6.93
CA PRO A 66 24.50 -7.91 6.64
C PRO A 66 24.78 -7.48 5.19
N ASP A 67 23.93 -7.85 4.23
CA ASP A 67 24.05 -7.47 2.82
C ASP A 67 23.55 -6.03 2.54
N GLY A 68 23.14 -5.32 3.58
CA GLY A 68 22.63 -3.95 3.50
C GLY A 68 21.14 -3.85 3.17
N THR A 69 20.44 -4.96 2.92
CA THR A 69 19.00 -4.96 2.77
C THR A 69 18.30 -4.79 4.12
N ALA A 70 17.00 -4.53 4.11
CA ALA A 70 16.23 -4.34 5.33
C ALA A 70 14.81 -4.89 5.21
N GLU A 71 14.22 -5.21 6.35
CA GLU A 71 12.81 -5.58 6.46
C GLU A 71 12.11 -4.79 7.57
N VAL A 72 10.82 -4.56 7.39
CA VAL A 72 9.92 -4.05 8.42
C VAL A 72 9.16 -5.23 9.02
N ARG A 73 9.01 -5.23 10.34
CA ARG A 73 8.18 -6.21 11.08
C ARG A 73 7.07 -5.47 11.80
N CYS A 74 5.83 -5.87 11.54
CA CYS A 74 4.64 -5.29 12.14
C CYS A 74 3.88 -6.36 12.92
N ARG A 75 3.37 -6.00 14.10
CA ARG A 75 2.39 -6.79 14.85
C ARG A 75 1.11 -5.99 14.98
N ILE A 76 -0.03 -6.65 14.81
CA ILE A 76 -1.36 -6.13 15.17
C ILE A 76 -1.93 -7.04 16.25
N ALA A 77 -2.45 -6.42 17.31
CA ALA A 77 -3.15 -7.10 18.39
C ALA A 77 -4.62 -6.65 18.43
N ILE A 78 -5.52 -7.60 18.61
CA ILE A 78 -6.95 -7.41 18.84
C ILE A 78 -7.28 -8.22 20.09
N ASP A 79 -7.54 -7.54 21.21
CA ASP A 79 -7.72 -8.15 22.53
C ASP A 79 -6.58 -9.15 22.86
N ASN A 80 -6.91 -10.43 23.03
CA ASN A 80 -5.97 -11.52 23.31
C ASN A 80 -5.30 -12.13 22.08
N LEU A 81 -5.68 -11.69 20.86
CA LEU A 81 -5.16 -12.22 19.59
C LEU A 81 -4.07 -11.33 19.03
N SER A 82 -3.05 -11.93 18.41
CA SER A 82 -2.03 -11.17 17.68
C SER A 82 -1.59 -11.86 16.39
N ARG A 83 -1.29 -11.05 15.37
CA ARG A 83 -0.69 -11.47 14.10
C ARG A 83 0.54 -10.62 13.83
N GLU A 84 1.52 -11.24 13.19
CA GLU A 84 2.75 -10.58 12.78
C GLU A 84 2.95 -10.73 11.28
N MET A 85 3.56 -9.73 10.68
CA MET A 85 3.93 -9.72 9.27
C MET A 85 5.30 -9.10 9.13
N THR A 86 6.11 -9.66 8.24
CA THR A 86 7.38 -9.07 7.80
C THR A 86 7.30 -8.70 6.34
N LEU A 87 7.93 -7.62 5.95
CA LEU A 87 8.00 -7.19 4.57
C LEU A 87 9.37 -6.57 4.28
N SER A 88 10.05 -7.10 3.28
CA SER A 88 11.32 -6.53 2.82
C SER A 88 11.12 -5.12 2.26
N VAL A 89 12.08 -4.24 2.47
CA VAL A 89 12.12 -2.95 1.76
C VAL A 89 12.56 -3.22 0.32
N MET A 90 11.64 -2.98 -0.62
CA MET A 90 11.83 -3.38 -2.02
C MET A 90 11.39 -2.28 -3.00
N ASP A 91 11.93 -2.36 -4.21
CA ASP A 91 11.56 -1.50 -5.34
C ASP A 91 10.23 -1.92 -5.99
N ASN A 92 9.84 -1.22 -7.06
CA ASN A 92 8.60 -1.47 -7.80
C ASN A 92 8.61 -2.81 -8.58
N ARG A 93 9.77 -3.48 -8.64
CA ARG A 93 9.94 -4.80 -9.29
C ARG A 93 10.07 -5.92 -8.27
N ASN A 94 9.80 -5.62 -6.98
CA ASN A 94 9.95 -6.51 -5.84
C ASN A 94 11.41 -6.96 -5.57
N ASN A 95 12.42 -6.20 -6.03
CA ASN A 95 13.81 -6.46 -5.66
C ASN A 95 14.11 -5.77 -4.31
N ALA A 96 14.78 -6.47 -3.41
CA ALA A 96 15.23 -5.89 -2.16
C ALA A 96 16.20 -4.72 -2.40
N ILE A 97 16.03 -3.63 -1.65
CA ILE A 97 16.84 -2.41 -1.78
C ILE A 97 17.94 -2.43 -0.72
N GLN A 98 19.18 -2.21 -1.15
CA GLN A 98 20.30 -2.01 -0.23
C GLN A 98 20.29 -0.57 0.31
N ASN A 99 20.58 -0.43 1.62
CA ASN A 99 20.62 0.84 2.33
C ASN A 99 19.40 1.73 2.05
N PRO A 100 18.18 1.24 2.32
CA PRO A 100 16.96 1.96 1.99
C PRO A 100 16.89 3.31 2.73
N SER A 101 16.35 4.31 2.05
CA SER A 101 16.05 5.61 2.64
C SER A 101 14.90 5.52 3.64
N SER A 102 14.80 6.51 4.54
CA SER A 102 13.68 6.61 5.50
C SER A 102 12.32 6.65 4.80
N ARG A 103 12.23 7.23 3.58
CA ARG A 103 11.01 7.24 2.78
C ARG A 103 10.60 5.82 2.36
N GLN A 104 11.54 5.03 1.83
CA GLN A 104 11.29 3.64 1.44
C GLN A 104 10.90 2.76 2.62
N VAL A 105 11.54 2.96 3.78
CA VAL A 105 11.16 2.29 5.04
C VAL A 105 9.74 2.66 5.43
N ASN A 106 9.37 3.95 5.39
CA ASN A 106 8.03 4.39 5.75
C ASN A 106 6.95 3.83 4.81
N ASP A 107 7.19 3.84 3.50
CA ASP A 107 6.27 3.25 2.53
C ASP A 107 6.09 1.73 2.79
N THR A 108 7.18 1.04 3.14
CA THR A 108 7.14 -0.39 3.52
C THR A 108 6.38 -0.62 4.82
N LYS A 109 6.50 0.27 5.82
CA LYS A 109 5.71 0.20 7.07
C LYS A 109 4.21 0.20 6.78
N MET A 110 3.74 1.12 5.93
CA MET A 110 2.31 1.21 5.60
C MET A 110 1.83 -0.04 4.86
N ARG A 111 2.62 -0.56 3.92
CA ARG A 111 2.33 -1.82 3.21
C ARG A 111 2.33 -3.02 4.15
N CYS A 112 3.28 -3.10 5.07
CA CYS A 112 3.39 -4.18 6.05
C CYS A 112 2.18 -4.19 6.99
N LEU A 113 1.72 -3.01 7.46
CA LEU A 113 0.53 -2.87 8.29
C LEU A 113 -0.71 -3.45 7.61
N VAL A 114 -0.96 -3.07 6.35
CA VAL A 114 -2.14 -3.55 5.61
C VAL A 114 -2.06 -5.05 5.32
N LYS A 115 -0.89 -5.57 4.97
CA LYS A 115 -0.69 -7.03 4.81
C LYS A 115 -0.91 -7.78 6.13
N CYS A 116 -0.53 -7.19 7.27
CA CYS A 116 -0.83 -7.76 8.59
C CYS A 116 -2.33 -7.77 8.88
N LEU A 117 -3.08 -6.72 8.48
CA LEU A 117 -4.55 -6.68 8.56
C LEU A 117 -5.20 -7.76 7.67
N ALA A 118 -4.64 -8.01 6.50
CA ALA A 118 -5.12 -9.06 5.62
C ALA A 118 -5.03 -10.47 6.25
N MET A 119 -4.10 -10.69 7.18
CA MET A 119 -4.03 -11.94 7.96
C MET A 119 -5.19 -12.10 8.96
N TYR A 120 -5.94 -11.05 9.22
CA TYR A 120 -7.21 -11.09 9.96
C TYR A 120 -8.43 -11.15 9.04
N GLY A 121 -8.24 -11.13 7.72
CA GLY A 121 -9.27 -11.24 6.69
C GLY A 121 -9.54 -9.97 5.89
N LEU A 122 -9.23 -8.77 6.41
CA LEU A 122 -9.54 -7.51 5.73
C LEU A 122 -8.77 -7.37 4.41
N GLY A 123 -9.50 -7.42 3.29
CA GLY A 123 -8.92 -7.28 1.97
C GLY A 123 -7.92 -8.38 1.59
N HIS A 124 -7.98 -9.54 2.22
CA HIS A 124 -7.01 -10.64 2.03
C HIS A 124 -6.93 -11.08 0.57
N TYR A 125 -8.07 -11.04 -0.16
CA TYR A 125 -8.16 -11.43 -1.58
C TYR A 125 -7.36 -10.52 -2.51
N ILE A 126 -7.02 -9.29 -2.09
CA ILE A 126 -6.24 -8.33 -2.86
C ILE A 126 -4.81 -8.86 -3.11
N TYR A 127 -4.29 -9.60 -2.15
CA TYR A 127 -2.92 -10.12 -2.15
C TYR A 127 -2.81 -11.56 -2.67
N ALA A 128 -3.95 -12.18 -3.03
CA ALA A 128 -3.94 -13.52 -3.62
C ALA A 128 -3.18 -13.51 -4.95
N GLY A 129 -2.09 -14.28 -5.02
CA GLY A 129 -1.22 -14.38 -6.20
C GLY A 129 -0.07 -13.37 -6.28
N GLU A 130 0.07 -12.43 -5.34
CA GLU A 130 1.23 -11.53 -5.32
C GLU A 130 2.57 -12.25 -5.02
N ASP A 131 2.53 -13.27 -4.18
CA ASP A 131 3.72 -14.00 -3.71
C ASP A 131 4.04 -15.25 -4.55
N VAL A 132 3.47 -15.39 -5.75
CA VAL A 132 3.81 -16.48 -6.67
C VAL A 132 5.23 -16.25 -7.20
N PRO A 133 6.14 -17.26 -7.12
CA PRO A 133 7.49 -17.17 -7.67
C PRO A 133 7.48 -16.72 -9.13
N SER A 134 8.44 -15.87 -9.51
CA SER A 134 8.48 -15.28 -10.86
C SER A 134 8.57 -16.32 -11.98
N SER A 135 9.10 -17.52 -11.66
CA SER A 135 9.16 -18.66 -12.58
C SER A 135 7.80 -19.25 -12.95
N ASP A 136 6.79 -19.04 -12.10
CA ASP A 136 5.46 -19.65 -12.24
C ASP A 136 4.40 -18.67 -12.72
N LYS A 137 4.78 -17.41 -12.95
CA LYS A 137 3.87 -16.45 -13.60
C LYS A 137 3.79 -16.79 -15.08
N GLU A 138 2.66 -17.34 -15.50
CA GLU A 138 2.34 -17.45 -16.92
C GLU A 138 2.50 -16.07 -17.59
N PRO A 139 3.09 -16.00 -18.81
CA PRO A 139 3.18 -14.73 -19.51
C PRO A 139 1.76 -14.18 -19.69
N GLU A 140 1.51 -12.97 -19.19
CA GLU A 140 0.24 -12.27 -19.40
C GLU A 140 -0.18 -12.42 -20.85
N LYS A 141 -1.33 -13.04 -21.09
CA LYS A 141 -1.96 -13.04 -22.41
C LYS A 141 -2.24 -11.59 -22.73
N LYS A 142 -1.38 -11.00 -23.57
CA LYS A 142 -1.64 -9.68 -24.14
C LYS A 142 -3.01 -9.77 -24.81
N ASP A 143 -3.96 -9.06 -24.30
CA ASP A 143 -5.26 -8.86 -24.95
C ASP A 143 -5.00 -8.43 -26.39
N LYS A 144 -5.48 -9.26 -27.32
CA LYS A 144 -5.41 -8.95 -28.73
C LYS A 144 -6.18 -7.65 -28.95
N PRO A 145 -5.66 -6.70 -29.73
CA PRO A 145 -6.43 -5.51 -30.06
C PRO A 145 -7.71 -5.94 -30.76
N VAL A 146 -8.84 -5.49 -30.25
CA VAL A 146 -10.12 -5.62 -30.92
C VAL A 146 -10.09 -4.66 -32.11
N SER A 147 -9.59 -5.15 -33.25
CA SER A 147 -9.84 -4.58 -34.55
C SER A 147 -11.05 -5.30 -35.10
N GLU A 148 -12.11 -4.59 -35.24
CA GLU A 148 -13.23 -4.69 -36.19
C GLU A 148 -14.58 -4.43 -35.52
N LEU A 149 -14.92 -3.16 -35.45
CA LEU A 149 -16.31 -2.71 -35.65
C LEU A 149 -16.26 -1.49 -36.57
N LYS A 150 -16.69 -1.75 -37.80
CA LYS A 150 -16.85 -0.77 -38.87
C LYS A 150 -18.04 0.16 -38.58
N ASN A 151 -17.81 1.43 -38.94
CA ASN A 151 -18.79 2.41 -39.40
C ASN A 151 -19.88 2.90 -38.44
N VAL A 152 -19.73 4.11 -37.92
CA VAL A 152 -20.77 5.14 -38.03
C VAL A 152 -20.12 6.53 -38.05
N THR A 153 -20.26 7.17 -39.23
CA THR A 153 -20.50 8.58 -39.56
C THR A 153 -19.70 9.72 -38.88
N GLU A 154 -18.99 10.42 -39.74
CA GLU A 154 -18.40 11.76 -39.57
C GLU A 154 -19.36 12.77 -38.94
N VAL A 155 -18.89 13.52 -37.94
CA VAL A 155 -19.35 14.89 -37.71
C VAL A 155 -18.09 15.78 -37.63
N LYS A 156 -17.94 16.60 -38.66
CA LYS A 156 -16.96 17.69 -38.74
C LYS A 156 -17.40 18.79 -37.77
N ASN A 157 -16.50 19.32 -36.97
CA ASN A 157 -16.45 20.75 -36.68
C ASN A 157 -15.04 21.20 -36.21
N PRO A 158 -14.65 22.45 -36.42
CA PRO A 158 -13.31 22.86 -36.77
C PRO A 158 -12.47 23.36 -35.60
N VAL A 159 -11.17 23.12 -35.74
CA VAL A 159 -10.06 23.62 -34.90
C VAL A 159 -10.04 25.18 -34.95
N LYS A 160 -9.98 25.81 -33.78
CA LYS A 160 -9.38 27.15 -33.63
C LYS A 160 -8.08 27.00 -32.87
N LYS A 161 -7.00 27.32 -33.57
CA LYS A 161 -5.66 27.59 -32.98
C LYS A 161 -5.77 28.88 -32.15
N VAL A 162 -5.18 28.84 -30.97
CA VAL A 162 -4.67 30.02 -30.30
C VAL A 162 -3.29 29.68 -29.78
N ASP A 163 -2.28 30.27 -30.43
CA ASP A 163 -0.91 30.38 -29.95
C ASP A 163 -0.83 31.55 -28.98
N GLU A 164 -0.39 31.31 -27.76
CA GLU A 164 0.26 32.34 -26.94
C GLU A 164 1.23 31.67 -25.95
N PRO A 165 2.43 32.24 -25.76
CA PRO A 165 3.48 31.66 -24.95
C PRO A 165 3.29 31.99 -23.45
N VAL A 166 3.44 30.98 -22.60
CA VAL A 166 3.43 31.14 -21.14
C VAL A 166 4.83 31.57 -20.69
N GLU A 167 4.91 32.77 -20.11
CA GLU A 167 6.09 33.29 -19.43
C GLU A 167 6.39 32.51 -18.14
N GLU A 168 7.65 32.19 -17.92
CA GLU A 168 8.17 31.63 -16.66
C GLU A 168 8.08 32.67 -15.54
N PRO A 169 7.66 32.29 -14.31
CA PRO A 169 7.76 33.18 -13.17
C PRO A 169 9.20 33.25 -12.66
N LYS A 170 9.70 34.47 -12.53
CA LYS A 170 11.00 34.83 -11.98
C LYS A 170 11.07 34.51 -10.48
N ASP A 171 12.23 33.99 -10.08
CA ASP A 171 12.67 33.85 -8.69
C ASP A 171 12.56 35.18 -7.94
N ASP A 172 11.83 35.19 -6.86
CA ASP A 172 11.92 36.23 -5.84
C ASP A 172 12.61 35.70 -4.59
N LYS A 173 13.59 36.50 -4.18
CA LYS A 173 14.55 36.20 -3.13
C LYS A 173 13.97 36.40 -1.75
N GLY A 174 14.26 35.47 -0.87
CA GLY A 174 14.73 35.72 0.49
C GLY A 174 13.77 36.47 1.42
N GLU A 175 13.16 35.73 2.35
CA GLU A 175 12.94 36.25 3.69
C GLU A 175 13.41 35.22 4.73
N GLU A 176 14.24 35.75 5.57
CA GLU A 176 14.98 35.23 6.71
C GLU A 176 14.02 34.81 7.82
N TRP A 177 13.95 33.51 8.14
CA TRP A 177 13.28 33.03 9.36
C TRP A 177 14.31 32.82 10.46
N ALA A 178 14.84 33.91 11.00
CA ALA A 178 15.47 33.96 12.31
C ALA A 178 14.48 34.57 13.31
N ASP A 179 14.41 33.94 14.48
CA ASP A 179 13.66 34.33 15.66
C ASP A 179 12.21 33.81 15.74
N LEU A 180 12.12 32.53 16.16
CA LEU A 180 11.06 32.08 17.09
C LEU A 180 11.39 30.65 17.57
N PHE A 181 12.30 30.56 18.55
CA PHE A 181 12.30 29.65 19.73
C PHE A 181 13.57 29.91 20.54
#